data_c8312bfc531ae5ce755ccb0b70328a01
#
_entry.id   c8312bfc531ae5ce755ccb0b70328a01
#
_cell.length_a   1.000
_cell.length_b   1.000
_cell.length_c   1.000
_cell.angle_alpha   90.00
_cell.angle_beta   90.00
_cell.angle_gamma   90.00
#
_symmetry.space_group_name_H-M   'P 1'
#
loop_
_entity.id
_entity.type
_entity.pdbx_description
1 polymer ?
#
loop_
_entity_poly.entity_id
_entity_poly.type
_entity_poly.pdbx_seq_one_letter_code
_entity_poly.pdbx_strand_id
1 'polypeptide(L)'
;VILTSYSFNIITTNVEKPFIVVLDAGHGGHDPGNLGNGYKEKDIALNIVLEVGKILEKQDNFKVIYTRKTDVFIKLHERAPIANKADADLFVSIHCDAFTNNAYGAGTFVLGLHRSQANFEVAKRENEVIFLEDDYQENYEGFDPNSPESLIGMTLMQEEYLDQSILLASLIQNNFTNNLKRKDRSVK
;
A
#
# COMPACT_ATOMS: atom_id res chain seq x y z
N VAL A 1 -5.75 -55.75 -39.80
CA VAL A 1 -5.03 -55.02 -38.75
C VAL A 1 -5.73 -53.68 -38.62
N ILE A 2 -6.47 -53.48 -37.51
CA ILE A 2 -7.16 -52.22 -37.23
C ILE A 2 -6.23 -51.44 -36.31
N LEU A 3 -5.66 -50.33 -36.77
CA LEU A 3 -4.90 -49.38 -36.00
C LEU A 3 -5.87 -48.35 -35.39
N THR A 4 -6.18 -48.43 -34.10
CA THR A 4 -6.88 -47.41 -33.35
C THR A 4 -5.88 -46.39 -32.86
N SER A 5 -5.90 -45.17 -33.44
CA SER A 5 -5.13 -44.04 -32.94
C SER A 5 -5.87 -43.39 -31.76
N TYR A 6 -5.29 -43.45 -30.59
CA TYR A 6 -5.74 -42.71 -29.42
C TYR A 6 -5.13 -41.30 -29.47
N SER A 7 -5.98 -40.27 -29.71
CA SER A 7 -5.59 -38.89 -29.54
C SER A 7 -5.69 -38.52 -28.09
N PHE A 8 -4.57 -38.30 -27.42
CA PHE A 8 -4.54 -37.67 -26.11
C PHE A 8 -4.71 -36.15 -26.28
N ASN A 9 -5.85 -35.61 -25.88
CA ASN A 9 -5.99 -34.16 -25.68
C ASN A 9 -5.21 -33.80 -24.41
N ILE A 10 -4.02 -33.22 -24.59
CA ILE A 10 -3.31 -32.55 -23.48
C ILE A 10 -4.08 -31.29 -23.21
N ILE A 11 -4.92 -31.31 -22.17
CA ILE A 11 -5.48 -30.09 -21.60
C ILE A 11 -4.32 -29.39 -20.89
N THR A 12 -3.64 -28.48 -21.58
CA THR A 12 -2.75 -27.54 -20.94
C THR A 12 -3.62 -26.57 -20.12
N THR A 13 -3.78 -26.86 -18.86
CA THR A 13 -4.27 -25.86 -17.92
C THR A 13 -3.19 -24.78 -17.84
N ASN A 14 -3.39 -23.67 -18.52
CA ASN A 14 -2.63 -22.46 -18.21
C ASN A 14 -2.97 -22.10 -16.76
N VAL A 15 -2.10 -22.48 -15.85
CA VAL A 15 -2.16 -21.98 -14.47
C VAL A 15 -1.68 -20.52 -14.58
N GLU A 16 -2.63 -19.59 -14.66
CA GLU A 16 -2.29 -18.18 -14.61
C GLU A 16 -1.52 -17.90 -13.33
N LYS A 17 -0.41 -17.15 -13.45
CA LYS A 17 0.38 -16.70 -12.29
C LYS A 17 -0.57 -15.94 -11.36
N PRO A 18 -0.61 -16.25 -10.06
CA PRO A 18 -1.46 -15.51 -9.15
C PRO A 18 -1.05 -14.04 -9.09
N PHE A 19 -2.03 -13.15 -9.00
CA PHE A 19 -1.81 -11.73 -8.80
C PHE A 19 -1.24 -11.48 -7.40
N ILE A 20 -0.03 -10.96 -7.31
CA ILE A 20 0.71 -10.77 -6.06
C ILE A 20 0.42 -9.40 -5.48
N VAL A 21 -0.25 -9.38 -4.33
CA VAL A 21 -0.55 -8.15 -3.59
C VAL A 21 0.31 -8.08 -2.34
N VAL A 22 1.04 -6.98 -2.17
CA VAL A 22 1.70 -6.66 -0.92
C VAL A 22 0.82 -5.68 -0.13
N LEU A 23 0.44 -6.09 1.07
CA LEU A 23 -0.29 -5.27 2.02
C LEU A 23 0.66 -4.74 3.08
N ASP A 24 0.74 -3.43 3.16
CA ASP A 24 1.59 -2.72 4.12
C ASP A 24 0.73 -2.10 5.23
N ALA A 25 1.00 -2.48 6.46
CA ALA A 25 0.43 -1.84 7.62
C ALA A 25 1.39 -0.75 8.11
N GLY A 26 1.02 0.51 7.98
CA GLY A 26 1.84 1.62 8.42
C GLY A 26 2.28 1.50 9.88
N HIS A 27 3.41 2.11 10.21
CA HIS A 27 3.97 2.12 11.58
C HIS A 27 4.27 0.73 12.16
N GLY A 28 4.32 0.60 13.49
CA GLY A 28 4.52 -0.69 14.18
C GLY A 28 5.62 -0.64 15.24
N GLY A 29 5.61 -1.57 16.18
CA GLY A 29 6.58 -1.64 17.27
C GLY A 29 6.62 -0.37 18.11
N HIS A 30 7.77 0.28 18.16
CA HIS A 30 7.98 1.54 18.91
C HIS A 30 7.36 2.77 18.23
N ASP A 31 7.04 2.69 16.94
CA ASP A 31 6.34 3.74 16.22
C ASP A 31 4.82 3.54 16.33
N PRO A 32 4.10 4.32 17.12
CA PRO A 32 2.65 4.18 17.28
C PRO A 32 1.85 4.78 16.10
N GLY A 33 2.47 5.60 15.25
CA GLY A 33 1.77 6.48 14.33
C GLY A 33 0.95 7.55 15.07
N ASN A 34 -0.10 8.04 14.43
CA ASN A 34 -1.00 9.01 15.03
C ASN A 34 -1.73 8.43 16.26
N LEU A 35 -1.92 9.28 17.27
CA LEU A 35 -2.60 8.94 18.51
C LEU A 35 -3.89 9.73 18.66
N GLY A 36 -4.99 9.08 18.99
CA GLY A 36 -6.27 9.75 19.23
C GLY A 36 -7.29 8.89 19.95
N ASN A 37 -7.99 9.46 20.91
CA ASN A 37 -9.08 8.82 21.65
C ASN A 37 -8.74 7.42 22.21
N GLY A 38 -7.48 7.21 22.64
CA GLY A 38 -6.99 5.92 23.17
C GLY A 38 -6.59 4.91 22.10
N TYR A 39 -6.68 5.25 20.83
CA TYR A 39 -6.25 4.41 19.71
C TYR A 39 -4.85 4.80 19.22
N LYS A 40 -4.14 3.82 18.68
CA LYS A 40 -2.87 3.99 17.98
C LYS A 40 -3.09 3.61 16.51
N GLU A 41 -2.57 4.41 15.60
CA GLU A 41 -2.68 4.16 14.16
C GLU A 41 -2.14 2.78 13.77
N LYS A 42 -0.98 2.40 14.30
CA LYS A 42 -0.36 1.09 14.02
C LYS A 42 -1.27 -0.11 14.24
N ASP A 43 -2.14 -0.04 15.27
CA ASP A 43 -3.06 -1.13 15.63
C ASP A 43 -4.23 -1.18 14.65
N ILE A 44 -4.75 -0.01 14.25
CA ILE A 44 -5.84 0.12 13.28
C ILE A 44 -5.36 -0.34 11.90
N ALA A 45 -4.20 0.16 11.46
CA ALA A 45 -3.60 -0.21 10.17
C ALA A 45 -3.37 -1.73 10.08
N LEU A 46 -2.79 -2.33 11.13
CA LEU A 46 -2.56 -3.77 11.19
C LEU A 46 -3.86 -4.58 11.11
N ASN A 47 -4.88 -4.19 11.87
CA ASN A 47 -6.15 -4.89 11.86
C ASN A 47 -6.83 -4.85 10.48
N ILE A 48 -6.83 -3.68 9.82
CA ILE A 48 -7.40 -3.54 8.47
C ILE A 48 -6.63 -4.40 7.48
N VAL A 49 -5.30 -4.34 7.48
CA VAL A 49 -4.43 -5.13 6.59
C VAL A 49 -4.68 -6.63 6.76
N LEU A 50 -4.77 -7.12 7.99
CA LEU A 50 -5.03 -8.53 8.25
C LEU A 50 -6.43 -8.98 7.77
N GLU A 51 -7.46 -8.14 7.94
CA GLU A 51 -8.80 -8.47 7.48
C GLU A 51 -8.90 -8.43 5.93
N VAL A 52 -8.29 -7.44 5.29
CA VAL A 52 -8.20 -7.38 3.82
C VAL A 52 -7.47 -8.61 3.28
N GLY A 53 -6.33 -8.95 3.88
CA GLY A 53 -5.55 -10.12 3.49
C GLY A 53 -6.34 -11.42 3.60
N LYS A 54 -7.05 -11.66 4.71
CA LYS A 54 -7.94 -12.82 4.88
C LYS A 54 -9.03 -12.92 3.79
N ILE A 55 -9.51 -11.79 3.29
CA ILE A 55 -10.51 -11.77 2.22
C ILE A 55 -9.87 -12.18 0.90
N LEU A 56 -8.70 -11.60 0.58
CA LEU A 56 -7.97 -11.88 -0.66
C LEU A 56 -7.43 -13.33 -0.69
N GLU A 57 -6.90 -13.83 0.42
CA GLU A 57 -6.37 -15.21 0.55
C GLU A 57 -7.42 -16.31 0.32
N LYS A 58 -8.73 -15.97 0.33
CA LYS A 58 -9.81 -16.89 -0.03
C LYS A 58 -10.02 -17.05 -1.54
N GLN A 59 -9.34 -16.23 -2.33
CA GLN A 59 -9.44 -16.24 -3.78
C GLN A 59 -8.18 -16.91 -4.36
N ASP A 60 -8.33 -17.97 -5.13
CA ASP A 60 -7.21 -18.77 -5.65
C ASP A 60 -6.28 -17.99 -6.58
N ASN A 61 -6.76 -16.91 -7.17
CA ASN A 61 -6.01 -16.06 -8.09
C ASN A 61 -5.18 -14.96 -7.40
N PHE A 62 -5.18 -14.87 -6.07
CA PHE A 62 -4.36 -13.91 -5.33
C PHE A 62 -3.30 -14.60 -4.46
N LYS A 63 -2.13 -13.97 -4.41
CA LYS A 63 -1.09 -14.28 -3.42
C LYS A 63 -0.85 -13.04 -2.59
N VAL A 64 -1.13 -13.12 -1.28
CA VAL A 64 -0.96 -11.97 -0.36
C VAL A 64 0.36 -12.08 0.38
N ILE A 65 1.09 -10.98 0.40
CA ILE A 65 2.31 -10.79 1.17
C ILE A 65 2.08 -9.59 2.09
N TYR A 66 2.60 -9.63 3.29
CA TYR A 66 2.44 -8.57 4.28
C TYR A 66 3.81 -8.01 4.64
N THR A 67 3.91 -6.71 4.82
CA THR A 67 5.13 -6.11 5.38
C THR A 67 5.29 -6.52 6.84
N ARG A 68 4.18 -6.58 7.59
CA ARG A 68 4.12 -7.13 8.95
C ARG A 68 2.77 -7.79 9.23
N LYS A 69 2.78 -8.80 10.09
CA LYS A 69 1.57 -9.50 10.59
C LYS A 69 1.39 -9.34 12.10
N THR A 70 2.32 -8.69 12.77
CA THR A 70 2.34 -8.46 14.22
C THR A 70 2.75 -7.02 14.51
N ASP A 71 2.75 -6.63 15.78
CA ASP A 71 3.21 -5.31 16.20
C ASP A 71 4.74 -5.24 16.26
N VAL A 72 5.37 -5.23 15.07
CA VAL A 72 6.80 -5.04 14.88
C VAL A 72 7.06 -3.79 14.06
N PHE A 73 8.19 -3.15 14.28
CA PHE A 73 8.65 -2.03 13.47
C PHE A 73 9.37 -2.56 12.22
N ILE A 74 8.96 -2.07 11.06
CA ILE A 74 9.64 -2.29 9.78
C ILE A 74 10.10 -0.92 9.28
N LYS A 75 11.40 -0.77 9.06
CA LYS A 75 11.98 0.47 8.57
C LYS A 75 11.33 0.87 7.24
N LEU A 76 11.21 2.17 6.99
CA LEU A 76 10.50 2.66 5.81
C LEU A 76 11.17 2.17 4.52
N HIS A 77 12.51 2.22 4.45
CA HIS A 77 13.29 1.76 3.29
C HIS A 77 13.22 0.23 3.05
N GLU A 78 12.78 -0.57 4.02
CA GLU A 78 12.64 -2.02 3.87
C GLU A 78 11.29 -2.43 3.28
N ARG A 79 10.26 -1.56 3.32
CA ARG A 79 8.89 -1.89 2.91
C ARG A 79 8.78 -2.10 1.39
N ALA A 80 9.31 -1.15 0.59
CA ALA A 80 9.30 -1.29 -0.86
C ALA A 80 10.13 -2.49 -1.37
N PRO A 81 11.34 -2.79 -0.85
CA PRO A 81 12.07 -4.01 -1.17
C PRO A 81 11.30 -5.32 -0.95
N ILE A 82 10.41 -5.39 0.03
CA ILE A 82 9.54 -6.57 0.21
C ILE A 82 8.68 -6.80 -1.03
N ALA A 83 8.08 -5.74 -1.59
CA ALA A 83 7.27 -5.82 -2.80
C ALA A 83 8.12 -6.12 -4.03
N ASN A 84 9.23 -5.41 -4.20
CA ASN A 84 10.13 -5.59 -5.35
C ASN A 84 10.72 -7.01 -5.40
N LYS A 85 11.15 -7.55 -4.26
CA LYS A 85 11.69 -8.91 -4.16
C LYS A 85 10.65 -9.98 -4.46
N ALA A 86 9.39 -9.68 -4.18
CA ALA A 86 8.28 -10.57 -4.45
C ALA A 86 7.79 -10.49 -5.89
N ASP A 87 8.30 -9.57 -6.72
CA ASP A 87 7.76 -9.26 -8.05
C ASP A 87 6.26 -8.98 -7.97
N ALA A 88 5.88 -8.07 -7.05
CA ALA A 88 4.49 -7.81 -6.73
C ALA A 88 3.79 -6.99 -7.81
N ASP A 89 2.56 -7.37 -8.12
CA ASP A 89 1.71 -6.67 -9.08
C ASP A 89 1.06 -5.42 -8.47
N LEU A 90 0.91 -5.39 -7.12
CA LEU A 90 0.28 -4.28 -6.40
C LEU A 90 0.87 -4.15 -4.98
N PHE A 91 1.16 -2.90 -4.60
CA PHE A 91 1.49 -2.51 -3.23
C PHE A 91 0.40 -1.57 -2.68
N VAL A 92 -0.16 -1.92 -1.52
CA VAL A 92 -1.18 -1.12 -0.84
C VAL A 92 -0.75 -0.87 0.60
N SER A 93 -0.58 0.40 0.96
CA SER A 93 -0.30 0.82 2.34
C SER A 93 -1.54 1.39 3.01
N ILE A 94 -1.72 1.07 4.28
CA ILE A 94 -2.85 1.51 5.10
C ILE A 94 -2.33 2.39 6.23
N HIS A 95 -2.86 3.61 6.30
CA HIS A 95 -2.56 4.63 7.29
C HIS A 95 -3.83 5.27 7.86
N CYS A 96 -3.69 6.04 8.93
CA CYS A 96 -4.76 6.85 9.51
C CYS A 96 -4.26 8.29 9.66
N ASP A 97 -4.57 9.13 8.68
CA ASP A 97 -4.18 10.55 8.68
C ASP A 97 -4.70 11.29 9.92
N ALA A 98 -3.87 12.11 10.52
CA ALA A 98 -4.27 13.04 11.55
C ALA A 98 -4.37 14.48 11.02
N PHE A 99 -5.35 15.21 11.54
CA PHE A 99 -5.56 16.61 11.25
C PHE A 99 -5.76 17.40 12.55
N THR A 100 -5.42 18.68 12.51
CA THR A 100 -5.60 19.58 13.65
C THR A 100 -7.05 19.98 13.92
N ASN A 101 -7.96 19.63 13.02
CA ASN A 101 -9.40 19.87 13.13
C ASN A 101 -10.16 18.53 13.16
N ASN A 102 -11.48 18.60 13.38
CA ASN A 102 -12.36 17.41 13.37
C ASN A 102 -12.55 16.83 11.95
N ALA A 103 -11.45 16.61 11.22
CA ALA A 103 -11.49 15.95 9.92
C ALA A 103 -11.88 14.48 10.08
N TYR A 104 -12.75 13.99 9.21
CA TYR A 104 -13.18 12.60 9.15
C TYR A 104 -13.44 12.19 7.70
N GLY A 105 -13.50 10.90 7.44
CA GLY A 105 -13.75 10.35 6.11
C GLY A 105 -12.62 9.42 5.67
N ALA A 106 -12.61 9.09 4.39
CA ALA A 106 -11.58 8.28 3.77
C ALA A 106 -11.04 8.98 2.52
N GLY A 107 -9.75 8.87 2.28
CA GLY A 107 -9.06 9.33 1.08
C GLY A 107 -8.16 8.22 0.56
N THR A 108 -8.01 8.15 -0.74
CA THR A 108 -7.11 7.19 -1.39
C THR A 108 -6.01 7.97 -2.09
N PHE A 109 -4.76 7.61 -1.83
CA PHE A 109 -3.59 8.24 -2.42
C PHE A 109 -3.00 7.34 -3.49
N VAL A 110 -2.60 7.94 -4.60
CA VAL A 110 -1.86 7.27 -5.68
C VAL A 110 -0.51 7.94 -5.79
N LEU A 111 0.52 7.14 -5.82
CA LEU A 111 1.88 7.65 -5.95
C LEU A 111 2.02 8.39 -7.31
N GLY A 112 2.57 9.59 -7.27
CA GLY A 112 2.75 10.44 -8.46
C GLY A 112 1.76 11.59 -8.61
N LEU A 113 0.66 11.64 -7.85
CA LEU A 113 -0.32 12.75 -7.89
C LEU A 113 -0.07 13.85 -6.85
N HIS A 114 1.09 13.93 -6.24
CA HIS A 114 1.42 14.87 -5.15
C HIS A 114 1.57 16.32 -5.64
N ARG A 115 0.57 16.85 -6.34
CA ARG A 115 0.62 18.23 -6.86
C ARG A 115 0.07 19.28 -5.91
N SER A 116 -0.53 18.89 -4.78
CA SER A 116 -1.07 19.83 -3.81
C SER A 116 -0.23 19.89 -2.54
N GLN A 117 -0.13 21.08 -1.94
CA GLN A 117 0.53 21.28 -0.65
C GLN A 117 -0.05 20.36 0.43
N ALA A 118 -1.37 20.12 0.42
CA ALA A 118 -2.01 19.25 1.41
C ALA A 118 -1.54 17.78 1.29
N ASN A 119 -1.34 17.27 0.08
CA ASN A 119 -0.83 15.92 -0.14
C ASN A 119 0.65 15.83 0.25
N PHE A 120 1.43 16.88 -0.01
CA PHE A 120 2.81 16.98 0.41
C PHE A 120 2.92 16.92 1.95
N GLU A 121 2.08 17.66 2.68
CA GLU A 121 2.10 17.65 4.15
C GLU A 121 1.72 16.27 4.75
N VAL A 122 0.82 15.53 4.09
CA VAL A 122 0.52 14.15 4.51
C VAL A 122 1.73 13.26 4.27
N ALA A 123 2.29 13.26 3.06
CA ALA A 123 3.46 12.45 2.73
C ALA A 123 4.66 12.76 3.64
N LYS A 124 4.89 14.06 3.93
CA LYS A 124 5.94 14.48 4.86
C LYS A 124 5.74 13.87 6.25
N ARG A 125 4.53 13.94 6.79
CA ARG A 125 4.22 13.42 8.13
C ARG A 125 4.43 11.91 8.20
N GLU A 126 3.97 11.18 7.20
CA GLU A 126 4.15 9.73 7.15
C GLU A 126 5.63 9.33 7.01
N ASN A 127 6.46 10.19 6.40
CA ASN A 127 7.89 9.97 6.27
C ASN A 127 8.71 10.46 7.49
N GLU A 128 8.14 11.21 8.43
CA GLU A 128 8.84 11.63 9.65
C GLU A 128 9.32 10.44 10.50
N VAL A 129 8.75 9.27 10.33
CA VAL A 129 9.20 8.03 10.95
C VAL A 129 10.67 7.69 10.65
N ILE A 130 11.23 8.18 9.54
CA ILE A 130 12.65 8.04 9.18
C ILE A 130 13.56 8.54 10.32
N PHE A 131 13.19 9.61 10.99
CA PHE A 131 13.99 10.16 12.11
C PHE A 131 13.96 9.29 13.37
N LEU A 132 13.12 8.27 13.44
CA LEU A 132 13.12 7.26 14.50
C LEU A 132 14.08 6.09 14.22
N GLU A 133 14.73 6.09 13.06
CA GLU A 133 15.70 5.07 12.67
C GLU A 133 17.12 5.51 13.05
N ASP A 134 17.88 4.65 13.74
CA ASP A 134 19.23 4.96 14.22
C ASP A 134 20.22 5.26 13.10
N ASP A 135 19.98 4.68 11.91
CA ASP A 135 20.85 4.71 10.72
C ASP A 135 20.24 5.53 9.56
N TYR A 136 19.31 6.46 9.87
CA TYR A 136 18.56 7.20 8.85
C TYR A 136 19.47 8.00 7.90
N GLN A 137 20.57 8.55 8.39
CA GLN A 137 21.49 9.32 7.56
C GLN A 137 22.18 8.48 6.48
N GLU A 138 22.50 7.22 6.80
CA GLU A 138 23.14 6.28 5.87
C GLU A 138 22.14 5.74 4.84
N ASN A 139 20.94 5.39 5.29
CA ASN A 139 19.92 4.76 4.44
C ASN A 139 19.16 5.74 3.54
N TYR A 140 19.16 7.04 3.89
CA TYR A 140 18.39 8.08 3.18
C TYR A 140 19.25 9.27 2.78
N GLU A 141 20.51 9.03 2.38
CA GLU A 141 21.43 10.07 1.97
C GLU A 141 20.81 10.98 0.89
N GLY A 142 20.78 12.28 1.17
CA GLY A 142 20.19 13.29 0.28
C GLY A 142 18.65 13.37 0.33
N PHE A 143 17.98 12.55 1.13
CA PHE A 143 16.55 12.70 1.33
C PHE A 143 16.26 13.83 2.33
N ASP A 144 15.58 14.88 1.84
CA ASP A 144 15.01 15.92 2.68
C ASP A 144 13.48 15.84 2.63
N PRO A 145 12.82 15.44 3.72
CA PRO A 145 11.35 15.35 3.76
C PRO A 145 10.66 16.71 3.63
N ASN A 146 11.42 17.83 3.70
CA ASN A 146 10.94 19.18 3.47
C ASN A 146 11.09 19.63 2.01
N SER A 147 11.82 18.86 1.18
CA SER A 147 12.09 19.20 -0.21
C SER A 147 11.11 18.47 -1.16
N PRO A 148 10.33 19.22 -1.96
CA PRO A 148 9.53 18.64 -3.02
C PRO A 148 10.35 17.82 -4.02
N GLU A 149 11.62 18.21 -4.25
CA GLU A 149 12.52 17.55 -5.19
C GLU A 149 12.86 16.11 -4.76
N SER A 150 13.03 15.87 -3.46
CA SER A 150 13.25 14.53 -2.91
C SER A 150 12.07 13.58 -3.17
N LEU A 151 10.84 14.11 -3.27
CA LEU A 151 9.65 13.35 -3.60
C LEU A 151 9.46 13.18 -5.13
N ILE A 152 9.88 14.14 -5.94
CA ILE A 152 9.75 14.12 -7.41
C ILE A 152 10.63 13.02 -8.03
N GLY A 153 11.82 12.78 -7.50
CA GLY A 153 12.73 11.72 -7.99
C GLY A 153 12.10 10.33 -7.97
N MET A 154 11.21 10.07 -7.03
CA MET A 154 10.44 8.82 -6.94
C MET A 154 9.31 8.72 -7.97
N THR A 155 8.83 9.84 -8.48
CA THR A 155 7.64 9.95 -9.35
C THR A 155 7.92 9.53 -10.79
N LEU A 156 9.14 9.78 -11.30
CA LEU A 156 9.50 9.57 -12.72
C LEU A 156 9.55 8.08 -13.13
N MET A 157 9.67 7.16 -12.18
CA MET A 157 9.76 5.71 -12.47
C MET A 157 8.39 5.01 -12.54
N GLN A 158 7.26 5.72 -12.38
CA GLN A 158 5.96 5.10 -12.11
C GLN A 158 4.84 5.45 -13.08
N GLU A 159 5.13 6.14 -14.18
CA GLU A 159 4.10 6.55 -15.15
C GLU A 159 3.38 5.37 -15.84
N GLU A 160 4.05 4.23 -15.95
CA GLU A 160 3.51 3.06 -16.70
C GLU A 160 2.22 2.50 -16.09
N TYR A 161 2.09 2.52 -14.74
CA TYR A 161 0.95 1.91 -14.04
C TYR A 161 0.01 2.95 -13.37
N LEU A 162 0.25 4.22 -13.61
CA LEU A 162 -0.48 5.30 -12.95
C LEU A 162 -1.99 5.25 -13.22
N ASP A 163 -2.39 5.02 -14.46
CA ASP A 163 -3.81 4.95 -14.85
C ASP A 163 -4.53 3.81 -14.16
N GLN A 164 -3.90 2.65 -14.01
CA GLN A 164 -4.44 1.49 -13.30
C GLN A 164 -4.56 1.76 -11.81
N SER A 165 -3.56 2.42 -11.23
CA SER A 165 -3.57 2.84 -9.83
C SER A 165 -4.69 3.85 -9.54
N ILE A 166 -4.91 4.83 -10.42
CA ILE A 166 -6.01 5.80 -10.33
C ILE A 166 -7.36 5.09 -10.43
N LEU A 167 -7.51 4.15 -11.35
CA LEU A 167 -8.74 3.38 -11.50
C LEU A 167 -9.06 2.60 -10.23
N LEU A 168 -8.10 1.86 -9.68
CA LEU A 168 -8.28 1.12 -8.42
C LEU A 168 -8.60 2.06 -7.26
N ALA A 169 -7.86 3.16 -7.12
CA ALA A 169 -8.10 4.16 -6.08
C ALA A 169 -9.52 4.75 -6.18
N SER A 170 -10.01 5.01 -7.39
CA SER A 170 -11.36 5.52 -7.65
C SER A 170 -12.43 4.50 -7.24
N LEU A 171 -12.22 3.22 -7.53
CA LEU A 171 -13.13 2.14 -7.11
C LEU A 171 -13.19 2.00 -5.58
N ILE A 172 -12.04 2.05 -4.91
CA ILE A 172 -11.94 2.03 -3.45
C ILE A 172 -12.66 3.25 -2.86
N GLN A 173 -12.37 4.46 -3.37
CA GLN A 173 -12.98 5.70 -2.90
C GLN A 173 -14.49 5.70 -3.05
N ASN A 174 -15.01 5.23 -4.20
CA ASN A 174 -16.44 5.07 -4.45
C ASN A 174 -17.10 4.11 -3.44
N ASN A 175 -16.42 3.02 -3.07
CA ASN A 175 -16.91 2.10 -2.05
C ASN A 175 -16.98 2.75 -0.66
N PHE A 176 -15.96 3.51 -0.26
CA PHE A 176 -15.99 4.28 0.97
C PHE A 176 -17.18 5.24 1.03
N THR A 177 -17.43 5.96 -0.06
CA THR A 177 -18.51 6.96 -0.14
C THR A 177 -19.87 6.31 -0.25
N ASN A 178 -20.05 5.42 -1.22
CA ASN A 178 -21.39 4.92 -1.59
C ASN A 178 -21.87 3.76 -0.73
N ASN A 179 -20.98 2.86 -0.32
CA ASN A 179 -21.34 1.67 0.45
C ASN A 179 -21.16 1.89 1.95
N LEU A 180 -20.03 2.45 2.37
CA LEU A 180 -19.72 2.66 3.78
C LEU A 180 -20.16 4.04 4.30
N LYS A 181 -20.72 4.90 3.44
CA LYS A 181 -21.20 6.25 3.76
C LYS A 181 -20.15 7.11 4.49
N ARG A 182 -18.90 6.90 4.16
CA ARG A 182 -17.81 7.74 4.67
C ARG A 182 -17.72 9.03 3.87
N LYS A 183 -17.36 10.12 4.54
CA LYS A 183 -17.11 11.39 3.84
C LYS A 183 -16.00 11.17 2.82
N ASP A 184 -16.28 11.56 1.58
CA ASP A 184 -15.33 11.51 0.48
C ASP A 184 -14.22 12.55 0.69
N ARG A 185 -12.98 12.08 0.73
CA ARG A 185 -11.80 12.94 0.77
C ARG A 185 -10.98 12.85 -0.54
N SER A 186 -11.60 12.32 -1.56
CA SER A 186 -11.11 12.15 -2.93
C SER A 186 -9.93 11.19 -3.11
N VAL A 187 -9.65 10.88 -4.37
CA VAL A 187 -8.37 10.31 -4.83
C VAL A 187 -7.37 11.46 -4.96
N LYS A 188 -6.15 11.23 -4.51
CA LYS A 188 -5.08 12.23 -4.44
C LYS A 188 -3.78 11.66 -5.00
#